data_54ced0e5676c65e220f2738a50060f61
#
_entry.id   54ced0e5676c65e220f2738a50060f61
#
_cell.length_a   1.000
_cell.length_b   1.000
_cell.length_c   1.000
_cell.angle_alpha   90.00
_cell.angle_beta   90.00
_cell.angle_gamma   90.00
#
_symmetry.space_group_name_H-M   'P 1'
#
loop_
_entity.id
_entity.type
_entity.pdbx_description
1 polymer ?
#
loop_
_entity_poly.entity_id
_entity_poly.type
_entity_poly.pdbx_seq_one_letter_code
_entity_poly.pdbx_strand_id
1 'polypeptide(L)'
;MSDKLIIFDTTLRDGEQSPGASMTKDEKIRIAKILEKMRVDVIEAGFAIASQGDFEAVQAVAKAVKDSTVCSLARALDKDIDRAGEAIKNTNSARIHTFIATSDIHMQMKLKMTPDEVVSQAVRSVKRATKFTNNIEFSPEDAGRSDIDFLCRIIEATIKAGATTINIPDTVGYNIPHQFGETMRELIERVPNSDKAIFSAHCHLSLIHISEPTRPLYISYAVFCLK
;
A
#
# COMPACT_ATOMS: atom_id res chain seq x y z
N MET A 1 -13.59 -14.98 17.56
CA MET A 1 -12.87 -15.23 16.28
C MET A 1 -11.42 -14.94 16.56
N SER A 2 -10.48 -15.79 16.18
CA SER A 2 -9.06 -15.51 16.33
C SER A 2 -8.70 -14.40 15.33
N ASP A 3 -8.12 -13.31 15.83
CA ASP A 3 -7.62 -12.24 14.97
C ASP A 3 -6.48 -12.80 14.10
N LYS A 4 -6.69 -12.79 12.78
CA LYS A 4 -5.67 -13.24 11.83
C LYS A 4 -4.79 -12.06 11.49
N LEU A 5 -3.49 -12.18 11.75
CA LEU A 5 -2.49 -11.27 11.19
C LEU A 5 -2.34 -11.52 9.69
N ILE A 6 -2.39 -10.45 8.88
CA ILE A 6 -2.19 -10.49 7.43
C ILE A 6 -0.81 -9.90 7.13
N ILE A 7 0.04 -10.67 6.47
CA ILE A 7 1.37 -10.24 6.05
C ILE A 7 1.30 -9.73 4.61
N PHE A 8 1.67 -8.46 4.45
CA PHE A 8 1.79 -7.80 3.14
C PHE A 8 3.27 -7.52 2.85
N ASP A 9 3.82 -8.20 1.86
CA ASP A 9 5.22 -8.05 1.46
C ASP A 9 5.37 -7.09 0.29
N THR A 10 6.26 -6.11 0.42
CA THR A 10 6.54 -5.07 -0.58
C THR A 10 7.93 -5.18 -1.20
N THR A 11 8.62 -6.31 -1.02
CA THR A 11 9.98 -6.52 -1.55
C THR A 11 10.07 -6.24 -3.05
N LEU A 12 9.09 -6.69 -3.83
CA LEU A 12 9.07 -6.57 -5.29
C LEU A 12 8.62 -5.18 -5.80
N ARG A 13 8.24 -4.27 -4.92
CA ARG A 13 7.87 -2.89 -5.25
C ARG A 13 8.70 -1.87 -4.48
N ASP A 14 8.49 -1.73 -3.17
CA ASP A 14 9.20 -0.75 -2.33
C ASP A 14 10.67 -1.15 -2.13
N GLY A 15 10.92 -2.42 -1.86
CA GLY A 15 12.26 -2.97 -1.72
C GLY A 15 13.11 -2.79 -2.97
N GLU A 16 12.51 -2.96 -4.15
CA GLU A 16 13.18 -2.78 -5.44
C GLU A 16 13.60 -1.32 -5.70
N GLN A 17 12.96 -0.35 -5.08
CA GLN A 17 13.29 1.07 -5.23
C GLN A 17 14.59 1.46 -4.51
N SER A 18 15.13 0.58 -3.69
CA SER A 18 16.43 0.80 -3.04
C SER A 18 17.56 0.78 -4.08
N PRO A 19 18.59 1.66 -3.95
CA PRO A 19 19.72 1.68 -4.88
C PRO A 19 20.39 0.31 -5.00
N GLY A 20 20.50 -0.21 -6.24
CA GLY A 20 21.13 -1.49 -6.54
C GLY A 20 20.24 -2.72 -6.32
N ALA A 21 18.97 -2.55 -5.93
CA ALA A 21 18.04 -3.64 -5.69
C ALA A 21 17.07 -3.91 -6.85
N SER A 22 17.27 -3.27 -8.01
CA SER A 22 16.45 -3.51 -9.21
C SER A 22 16.52 -4.96 -9.65
N MET A 23 15.37 -5.52 -9.98
CA MET A 23 15.21 -6.94 -10.29
C MET A 23 14.73 -7.16 -11.74
N THR A 24 15.24 -8.19 -12.37
CA THR A 24 14.70 -8.68 -13.63
C THR A 24 13.34 -9.38 -13.40
N LYS A 25 12.56 -9.51 -14.47
CA LYS A 25 11.29 -10.24 -14.43
C LYS A 25 11.43 -11.65 -13.84
N ASP A 26 12.48 -12.38 -14.21
CA ASP A 26 12.67 -13.76 -13.75
C ASP A 26 13.06 -13.81 -12.26
N GLU A 27 13.83 -12.86 -11.79
CA GLU A 27 14.14 -12.69 -10.35
C GLU A 27 12.87 -12.39 -9.54
N LYS A 28 12.03 -11.48 -10.01
CA LYS A 28 10.72 -11.20 -9.39
C LYS A 28 9.85 -12.44 -9.28
N ILE A 29 9.76 -13.25 -10.34
CA ILE A 29 8.99 -14.51 -10.30
C ILE A 29 9.58 -15.49 -9.28
N ARG A 30 10.89 -15.61 -9.19
CA ARG A 30 11.56 -16.51 -8.23
C ARG A 30 11.30 -16.07 -6.80
N ILE A 31 11.43 -14.77 -6.49
CA ILE A 31 11.17 -14.21 -5.18
C ILE A 31 9.68 -14.35 -4.82
N ALA A 32 8.77 -14.01 -5.74
CA ALA A 32 7.33 -14.16 -5.51
C ALA A 32 6.94 -15.60 -5.12
N LYS A 33 7.51 -16.62 -5.78
CA LYS A 33 7.30 -18.03 -5.45
C LYS A 33 7.87 -18.42 -4.09
N ILE A 34 8.95 -17.79 -3.64
CA ILE A 34 9.50 -18.01 -2.30
C ILE A 34 8.59 -17.39 -1.26
N LEU A 35 8.16 -16.13 -1.46
CA LEU A 35 7.21 -15.46 -0.58
C LEU A 35 5.90 -16.24 -0.44
N GLU A 36 5.37 -16.76 -1.55
CA GLU A 36 4.20 -17.64 -1.54
C GLU A 36 4.42 -18.92 -0.72
N LYS A 37 5.56 -19.59 -0.87
CA LYS A 37 5.94 -20.75 -0.05
C LYS A 37 6.08 -20.41 1.44
N MET A 38 6.51 -19.21 1.77
CA MET A 38 6.55 -18.67 3.12
C MET A 38 5.15 -18.31 3.66
N ARG A 39 4.10 -18.46 2.85
CA ARG A 39 2.70 -18.13 3.16
C ARG A 39 2.47 -16.65 3.46
N VAL A 40 3.17 -15.78 2.74
CA VAL A 40 2.83 -14.35 2.71
C VAL A 40 1.44 -14.19 2.13
N ASP A 41 0.56 -13.45 2.80
CA ASP A 41 -0.84 -13.31 2.38
C ASP A 41 -0.99 -12.45 1.13
N VAL A 42 -0.22 -11.35 1.05
CA VAL A 42 -0.27 -10.39 -0.07
C VAL A 42 1.14 -10.06 -0.54
N ILE A 43 1.37 -10.12 -1.85
CA ILE A 43 2.64 -9.79 -2.49
C ILE A 43 2.43 -8.58 -3.41
N GLU A 44 3.05 -7.45 -3.11
CA GLU A 44 3.03 -6.27 -3.99
C GLU A 44 4.06 -6.45 -5.09
N ALA A 45 3.58 -6.81 -6.28
CA ALA A 45 4.42 -7.27 -7.39
C ALA A 45 5.15 -6.14 -8.13
N GLY A 46 4.68 -4.90 -8.00
CA GLY A 46 5.31 -3.74 -8.64
C GLY A 46 4.35 -2.61 -8.97
N PHE A 47 4.84 -1.67 -9.79
CA PHE A 47 4.12 -0.49 -10.25
C PHE A 47 3.93 -0.53 -11.77
N ALA A 48 2.83 -1.13 -12.21
CA ALA A 48 2.60 -1.52 -13.61
C ALA A 48 2.61 -0.36 -14.63
N ILE A 49 2.41 0.88 -14.20
CA ILE A 49 2.43 2.06 -15.07
C ILE A 49 3.85 2.61 -15.29
N ALA A 50 4.83 2.22 -14.47
CA ALA A 50 6.17 2.82 -14.50
C ALA A 50 6.87 2.57 -15.84
N SER A 51 6.75 1.35 -16.39
CA SER A 51 7.27 0.99 -17.70
C SER A 51 6.54 -0.21 -18.29
N GLN A 52 6.80 -0.52 -19.57
CA GLN A 52 6.30 -1.76 -20.19
C GLN A 52 6.92 -3.01 -19.52
N GLY A 53 8.18 -2.95 -19.12
CA GLY A 53 8.86 -4.03 -18.40
C GLY A 53 8.24 -4.29 -17.03
N ASP A 54 7.89 -3.24 -16.27
CA ASP A 54 7.19 -3.36 -14.99
C ASP A 54 5.82 -3.98 -15.15
N PHE A 55 5.09 -3.57 -16.17
CA PHE A 55 3.79 -4.18 -16.49
C PHE A 55 3.91 -5.68 -16.74
N GLU A 56 4.86 -6.08 -17.59
CA GLU A 56 5.10 -7.49 -17.92
C GLU A 56 5.58 -8.29 -16.70
N ALA A 57 6.37 -7.67 -15.84
CA ALA A 57 6.84 -8.30 -14.61
C ALA A 57 5.66 -8.54 -13.63
N VAL A 58 4.80 -7.53 -13.41
CA VAL A 58 3.58 -7.69 -12.59
C VAL A 58 2.67 -8.78 -13.17
N GLN A 59 2.44 -8.79 -14.49
CA GLN A 59 1.67 -9.84 -15.15
C GLN A 59 2.27 -11.23 -14.95
N ALA A 60 3.59 -11.35 -15.04
CA ALA A 60 4.28 -12.61 -14.90
C ALA A 60 4.19 -13.15 -13.45
N VAL A 61 4.32 -12.28 -12.46
CA VAL A 61 4.11 -12.62 -11.05
C VAL A 61 2.65 -13.02 -10.82
N ALA A 62 1.68 -12.24 -11.33
CA ALA A 62 0.25 -12.54 -11.22
C ALA A 62 -0.13 -13.91 -11.82
N LYS A 63 0.55 -14.31 -12.89
CA LYS A 63 0.35 -15.62 -13.51
C LYS A 63 1.03 -16.76 -12.74
N ALA A 64 2.17 -16.48 -12.09
CA ALA A 64 2.99 -17.49 -11.41
C ALA A 64 2.50 -17.83 -10.00
N VAL A 65 2.00 -16.83 -9.25
CA VAL A 65 1.48 -16.95 -7.87
C VAL A 65 0.05 -17.48 -7.88
N LYS A 66 -0.27 -18.43 -6.99
CA LYS A 66 -1.58 -19.11 -6.94
C LYS A 66 -2.31 -18.96 -5.61
N ASP A 67 -1.57 -19.01 -4.49
CA ASP A 67 -2.13 -19.10 -3.15
C ASP A 67 -2.08 -17.75 -2.40
N SER A 68 -1.17 -16.85 -2.78
CA SER A 68 -1.11 -15.48 -2.23
C SER A 68 -1.90 -14.49 -3.10
N THR A 69 -2.39 -13.42 -2.52
CA THR A 69 -2.98 -12.29 -3.24
C THR A 69 -1.86 -11.49 -3.93
N VAL A 70 -2.01 -11.24 -5.22
CA VAL A 70 -1.08 -10.37 -5.95
C VAL A 70 -1.62 -8.95 -6.00
N CYS A 71 -0.80 -8.01 -5.56
CA CYS A 71 -1.11 -6.60 -5.51
C CYS A 71 -0.31 -5.82 -6.56
N SER A 72 -0.93 -4.83 -7.19
CA SER A 72 -0.27 -3.82 -8.02
C SER A 72 -0.51 -2.43 -7.49
N LEU A 73 0.57 -1.64 -7.35
CA LEU A 73 0.49 -0.24 -6.96
C LEU A 73 -0.04 0.63 -8.11
N ALA A 74 -0.82 1.65 -7.77
CA ALA A 74 -1.33 2.66 -8.69
C ALA A 74 -1.47 4.02 -7.98
N ARG A 75 -1.01 5.10 -8.59
CA ARG A 75 -1.39 6.44 -8.13
C ARG A 75 -2.90 6.62 -8.31
N ALA A 76 -3.47 7.57 -7.58
CA ALA A 76 -4.90 7.90 -7.70
C ALA A 76 -5.26 8.55 -9.07
N LEU A 77 -4.82 7.95 -10.17
CA LEU A 77 -5.06 8.36 -11.54
C LEU A 77 -5.71 7.22 -12.33
N ASP A 78 -6.71 7.55 -13.14
CA ASP A 78 -7.49 6.57 -13.89
C ASP A 78 -6.59 5.64 -14.73
N LYS A 79 -5.60 6.20 -15.43
CA LYS A 79 -4.68 5.44 -16.28
C LYS A 79 -3.82 4.44 -15.49
N ASP A 80 -3.37 4.84 -14.29
CA ASP A 80 -2.55 4.00 -13.42
C ASP A 80 -3.36 2.81 -12.91
N ILE A 81 -4.59 3.08 -12.48
CA ILE A 81 -5.51 2.07 -11.95
C ILE A 81 -5.92 1.06 -13.04
N ASP A 82 -6.24 1.56 -14.24
CA ASP A 82 -6.56 0.68 -15.36
C ASP A 82 -5.37 -0.23 -15.71
N ARG A 83 -4.17 0.35 -15.73
CA ARG A 83 -2.95 -0.42 -16.03
C ARG A 83 -2.64 -1.47 -14.96
N ALA A 84 -2.85 -1.12 -13.67
CA ALA A 84 -2.73 -2.07 -12.57
C ALA A 84 -3.76 -3.20 -12.70
N GLY A 85 -5.04 -2.85 -12.93
CA GLY A 85 -6.12 -3.82 -13.13
C GLY A 85 -5.87 -4.77 -14.29
N GLU A 86 -5.37 -4.26 -15.44
CA GLU A 86 -4.98 -5.08 -16.58
C GLU A 86 -3.84 -6.05 -16.25
N ALA A 87 -2.85 -5.59 -15.46
CA ALA A 87 -1.69 -6.40 -15.12
C ALA A 87 -2.05 -7.61 -14.24
N ILE A 88 -3.01 -7.44 -13.32
CA ILE A 88 -3.39 -8.49 -12.35
C ILE A 88 -4.65 -9.27 -12.72
N LYS A 89 -5.29 -9.02 -13.87
CA LYS A 89 -6.57 -9.63 -14.24
C LYS A 89 -6.57 -11.16 -14.31
N ASN A 90 -5.40 -11.78 -14.47
CA ASN A 90 -5.26 -13.22 -14.62
C ASN A 90 -4.75 -13.93 -13.36
N THR A 91 -4.78 -13.26 -12.20
CA THR A 91 -4.45 -13.88 -10.91
C THR A 91 -5.67 -14.51 -10.26
N ASN A 92 -5.45 -15.48 -9.38
CA ASN A 92 -6.53 -16.11 -8.60
C ASN A 92 -7.09 -15.16 -7.55
N SER A 93 -6.23 -14.31 -6.97
CA SER A 93 -6.62 -13.29 -5.99
C SER A 93 -5.87 -11.99 -6.29
N ALA A 94 -6.61 -10.93 -6.54
CA ALA A 94 -6.09 -9.64 -6.97
C ALA A 94 -6.34 -8.55 -5.92
N ARG A 95 -5.35 -7.66 -5.71
CA ARG A 95 -5.51 -6.41 -4.98
C ARG A 95 -4.99 -5.25 -5.82
N ILE A 96 -5.71 -4.13 -5.81
CA ILE A 96 -5.19 -2.85 -6.29
C ILE A 96 -4.89 -1.99 -5.06
N HIS A 97 -3.66 -1.51 -4.97
CA HIS A 97 -3.21 -0.57 -3.96
C HIS A 97 -3.13 0.82 -4.60
N THR A 98 -4.00 1.73 -4.20
CA THR A 98 -3.98 3.11 -4.69
C THR A 98 -3.65 4.10 -3.57
N PHE A 99 -2.98 5.19 -3.92
CA PHE A 99 -2.52 6.17 -2.94
C PHE A 99 -2.58 7.60 -3.48
N ILE A 100 -2.70 8.55 -2.57
CA ILE A 100 -2.55 9.97 -2.82
C ILE A 100 -1.97 10.64 -1.57
N ALA A 101 -1.11 11.64 -1.76
CA ALA A 101 -0.49 12.34 -0.64
C ALA A 101 -1.50 13.20 0.13
N THR A 102 -1.37 13.22 1.46
CA THR A 102 -2.31 13.87 2.37
C THR A 102 -1.69 14.93 3.28
N SER A 103 -0.36 15.04 3.31
CA SER A 103 0.30 16.10 4.06
C SER A 103 0.18 17.45 3.34
N ASP A 104 0.06 18.53 4.12
CA ASP A 104 -0.09 19.89 3.59
C ASP A 104 1.00 20.26 2.60
N ILE A 105 2.25 19.92 2.91
CA ILE A 105 3.38 20.18 2.02
C ILE A 105 3.21 19.50 0.66
N HIS A 106 2.73 18.25 0.63
CA HIS A 106 2.52 17.54 -0.62
C HIS A 106 1.27 18.03 -1.37
N MET A 107 0.19 18.34 -0.67
CA MET A 107 -1.00 18.90 -1.31
C MET A 107 -0.70 20.22 -1.99
N GLN A 108 0.04 21.13 -1.32
CA GLN A 108 0.37 22.45 -1.84
C GLN A 108 1.45 22.42 -2.93
N MET A 109 2.55 21.69 -2.69
CA MET A 109 3.75 21.79 -3.54
C MET A 109 3.79 20.75 -4.66
N LYS A 110 3.34 19.51 -4.38
CA LYS A 110 3.39 18.37 -5.32
C LYS A 110 2.10 18.24 -6.13
N LEU A 111 0.96 18.19 -5.44
CA LEU A 111 -0.33 17.97 -6.08
C LEU A 111 -0.96 19.25 -6.61
N LYS A 112 -0.73 20.37 -5.92
CA LYS A 112 -1.38 21.68 -6.17
C LYS A 112 -2.90 21.55 -6.12
N MET A 113 -3.40 20.84 -5.13
CA MET A 113 -4.81 20.50 -4.92
C MET A 113 -5.25 20.96 -3.52
N THR A 114 -6.49 21.36 -3.42
CA THR A 114 -7.16 21.58 -2.14
C THR A 114 -7.47 20.26 -1.43
N PRO A 115 -7.66 20.24 -0.10
CA PRO A 115 -8.08 19.04 0.63
C PRO A 115 -9.36 18.38 0.04
N ASP A 116 -10.32 19.17 -0.41
CA ASP A 116 -11.56 18.67 -1.01
C ASP A 116 -11.31 17.95 -2.35
N GLU A 117 -10.42 18.49 -3.15
CA GLU A 117 -10.02 17.87 -4.42
C GLU A 117 -9.26 16.56 -4.18
N VAL A 118 -8.40 16.51 -3.15
CA VAL A 118 -7.67 15.29 -2.76
C VAL A 118 -8.65 14.20 -2.31
N VAL A 119 -9.63 14.53 -1.46
CA VAL A 119 -10.68 13.56 -1.07
C VAL A 119 -11.49 13.09 -2.28
N SER A 120 -11.89 14.00 -3.15
CA SER A 120 -12.63 13.67 -4.37
C SER A 120 -11.85 12.73 -5.29
N GLN A 121 -10.55 12.99 -5.46
CA GLN A 121 -9.64 12.18 -6.25
C GLN A 121 -9.43 10.78 -5.63
N ALA A 122 -9.26 10.70 -4.31
CA ALA A 122 -9.16 9.44 -3.58
C ALA A 122 -10.42 8.57 -3.76
N VAL A 123 -11.59 9.15 -3.54
CA VAL A 123 -12.89 8.47 -3.74
C VAL A 123 -13.05 7.98 -5.17
N ARG A 124 -12.71 8.81 -6.16
CA ARG A 124 -12.76 8.44 -7.58
C ARG A 124 -11.83 7.27 -7.89
N SER A 125 -10.62 7.30 -7.35
CA SER A 125 -9.61 6.26 -7.58
C SER A 125 -10.06 4.91 -7.01
N VAL A 126 -10.55 4.89 -5.77
CA VAL A 126 -11.09 3.68 -5.15
C VAL A 126 -12.27 3.14 -5.95
N LYS A 127 -13.25 3.99 -6.31
CA LYS A 127 -14.38 3.58 -7.16
C LYS A 127 -13.95 3.05 -8.52
N ARG A 128 -12.87 3.58 -9.09
CA ARG A 128 -12.33 3.05 -10.35
C ARG A 128 -11.73 1.66 -10.16
N ALA A 129 -10.98 1.46 -9.09
CA ALA A 129 -10.35 0.18 -8.76
C ALA A 129 -11.39 -0.95 -8.52
N THR A 130 -12.60 -0.63 -8.00
CA THR A 130 -13.67 -1.62 -7.80
C THR A 130 -14.17 -2.24 -9.11
N LYS A 131 -13.84 -1.68 -10.27
CA LYS A 131 -14.15 -2.31 -11.58
C LYS A 131 -13.32 -3.55 -11.87
N PHE A 132 -12.19 -3.73 -11.19
CA PHE A 132 -11.23 -4.80 -11.43
C PHE A 132 -11.21 -5.84 -10.32
N THR A 133 -11.39 -5.42 -9.06
CA THR A 133 -11.37 -6.29 -7.89
C THR A 133 -12.17 -5.67 -6.74
N ASN A 134 -12.64 -6.52 -5.81
CA ASN A 134 -13.27 -6.07 -4.57
C ASN A 134 -12.24 -5.89 -3.42
N ASN A 135 -10.98 -6.26 -3.62
CA ASN A 135 -9.92 -6.13 -2.64
C ASN A 135 -9.08 -4.90 -2.98
N ILE A 136 -9.39 -3.79 -2.31
CA ILE A 136 -8.77 -2.49 -2.59
C ILE A 136 -8.10 -1.96 -1.34
N GLU A 137 -6.82 -1.65 -1.49
CA GLU A 137 -6.04 -0.96 -0.48
C GLU A 137 -5.88 0.52 -0.85
N PHE A 138 -6.14 1.38 0.12
CA PHE A 138 -5.91 2.81 0.00
C PHE A 138 -4.88 3.27 1.02
N SER A 139 -3.89 4.04 0.55
CA SER A 139 -2.89 4.69 1.40
C SER A 139 -2.97 6.21 1.30
N PRO A 140 -3.20 6.92 2.42
CA PRO A 140 -2.92 8.35 2.53
C PRO A 140 -1.39 8.53 2.60
N GLU A 141 -0.73 8.77 1.47
CA GLU A 141 0.74 8.95 1.41
C GLU A 141 1.17 10.08 2.36
N ASP A 142 2.25 9.86 3.10
CA ASP A 142 2.80 10.80 4.08
C ASP A 142 1.86 11.03 5.30
N ALA A 143 1.15 9.97 5.70
CA ALA A 143 0.21 10.02 6.82
C ALA A 143 0.85 10.48 8.13
N GLY A 144 2.10 10.10 8.39
CA GLY A 144 2.83 10.49 9.59
C GLY A 144 3.02 12.01 9.77
N ARG A 145 2.85 12.81 8.70
CA ARG A 145 2.91 14.27 8.71
C ARG A 145 1.61 14.95 8.32
N SER A 146 0.54 14.18 8.20
CA SER A 146 -0.78 14.68 7.81
C SER A 146 -1.61 15.07 9.03
N ASP A 147 -2.52 16.03 8.84
CA ASP A 147 -3.49 16.39 9.85
C ASP A 147 -4.43 15.21 10.16
N ILE A 148 -4.66 14.94 11.44
CA ILE A 148 -5.43 13.78 11.89
C ILE A 148 -6.92 13.88 11.51
N ASP A 149 -7.50 15.07 11.52
CA ASP A 149 -8.90 15.29 11.15
C ASP A 149 -9.08 15.08 9.65
N PHE A 150 -8.10 15.52 8.86
CA PHE A 150 -8.08 15.27 7.43
C PHE A 150 -7.90 13.78 7.11
N LEU A 151 -7.03 13.07 7.85
CA LEU A 151 -6.90 11.62 7.73
C LEU A 151 -8.20 10.90 8.02
N CYS A 152 -8.87 11.22 9.13
CA CYS A 152 -10.18 10.64 9.46
C CYS A 152 -11.19 10.84 8.32
N ARG A 153 -11.25 12.05 7.78
CA ARG A 153 -12.17 12.40 6.69
C ARG A 153 -11.91 11.60 5.40
N ILE A 154 -10.65 11.53 4.95
CA ILE A 154 -10.32 10.83 3.69
C ILE A 154 -10.45 9.33 3.83
N ILE A 155 -10.09 8.77 4.99
CA ILE A 155 -10.24 7.34 5.29
C ILE A 155 -11.72 6.95 5.29
N GLU A 156 -12.57 7.69 6.01
CA GLU A 156 -14.01 7.45 6.00
C GLU A 156 -14.59 7.46 4.58
N ALA A 157 -14.21 8.46 3.78
CA ALA A 157 -14.69 8.61 2.41
C ALA A 157 -14.22 7.47 1.49
N THR A 158 -12.98 7.00 1.64
CA THR A 158 -12.44 5.92 0.81
C THR A 158 -12.98 4.55 1.21
N ILE A 159 -13.23 4.28 2.49
CA ILE A 159 -13.96 3.08 2.94
C ILE A 159 -15.38 3.07 2.37
N LYS A 160 -16.10 4.20 2.44
CA LYS A 160 -17.43 4.34 1.80
C LYS A 160 -17.39 4.12 0.28
N ALA A 161 -16.28 4.42 -0.36
CA ALA A 161 -16.09 4.23 -1.80
C ALA A 161 -15.76 2.78 -2.17
N GLY A 162 -15.38 1.92 -1.21
CA GLY A 162 -15.10 0.50 -1.41
C GLY A 162 -13.68 0.05 -1.05
N ALA A 163 -12.88 0.86 -0.36
CA ALA A 163 -11.60 0.42 0.17
C ALA A 163 -11.83 -0.61 1.30
N THR A 164 -11.17 -1.75 1.21
CA THR A 164 -11.25 -2.85 2.18
C THR A 164 -10.04 -2.93 3.10
N THR A 165 -8.96 -2.23 2.72
CA THR A 165 -7.76 -2.08 3.54
C THR A 165 -7.33 -0.62 3.51
N ILE A 166 -7.05 -0.07 4.68
CA ILE A 166 -6.47 1.27 4.85
C ILE A 166 -5.06 1.08 5.38
N ASN A 167 -4.09 1.45 4.59
CA ASN A 167 -2.69 1.36 4.97
C ASN A 167 -2.16 2.73 5.37
N ILE A 168 -1.61 2.84 6.57
CA ILE A 168 -1.07 4.08 7.12
C ILE A 168 0.45 4.05 6.97
N PRO A 169 1.02 4.83 6.02
CA PRO A 169 2.46 4.84 5.82
C PRO A 169 3.16 5.90 6.65
N ASP A 170 4.22 5.51 7.33
CA ASP A 170 5.26 6.43 7.80
C ASP A 170 6.29 6.65 6.69
N THR A 171 5.87 7.40 5.67
CA THR A 171 6.56 7.54 4.38
C THR A 171 7.99 8.06 4.49
N VAL A 172 8.24 8.94 5.45
CA VAL A 172 9.59 9.53 5.66
C VAL A 172 10.31 8.92 6.86
N GLY A 173 9.72 7.92 7.52
CA GLY A 173 10.30 7.26 8.69
C GLY A 173 10.52 8.22 9.86
N TYR A 174 9.59 9.15 10.03
CA TYR A 174 9.67 10.25 10.99
C TYR A 174 9.08 9.89 12.35
N ASN A 175 8.09 9.00 12.38
CA ASN A 175 7.35 8.68 13.58
C ASN A 175 8.15 7.78 14.53
N ILE A 176 8.07 8.09 15.81
CA ILE A 176 8.52 7.14 16.83
C ILE A 176 7.41 6.11 17.09
N PRO A 177 7.75 4.83 17.43
CA PRO A 177 6.79 3.73 17.46
C PRO A 177 5.56 3.97 18.34
N HIS A 178 5.74 4.58 19.51
CA HIS A 178 4.63 4.87 20.42
C HIS A 178 3.63 5.87 19.84
N GLN A 179 4.12 6.97 19.27
CA GLN A 179 3.27 8.00 18.66
C GLN A 179 2.54 7.44 17.42
N PHE A 180 3.22 6.61 16.63
CA PHE A 180 2.59 5.97 15.48
C PHE A 180 1.47 5.02 15.92
N GLY A 181 1.69 4.25 16.99
CA GLY A 181 0.66 3.39 17.59
C GLY A 181 -0.55 4.17 18.09
N GLU A 182 -0.33 5.35 18.72
CA GLU A 182 -1.42 6.23 19.13
C GLU A 182 -2.20 6.79 17.95
N THR A 183 -1.52 7.21 16.88
CA THR A 183 -2.17 7.65 15.63
C THR A 183 -3.06 6.53 15.05
N MET A 184 -2.55 5.30 14.99
CA MET A 184 -3.33 4.15 14.52
C MET A 184 -4.58 3.94 15.39
N ARG A 185 -4.44 3.95 16.72
CA ARG A 185 -5.56 3.81 17.66
C ARG A 185 -6.60 4.93 17.45
N GLU A 186 -6.15 6.18 17.38
CA GLU A 186 -7.02 7.33 17.18
C GLU A 186 -7.80 7.26 15.87
N LEU A 187 -7.16 6.85 14.77
CA LEU A 187 -7.84 6.65 13.48
C LEU A 187 -8.91 5.56 13.56
N ILE A 188 -8.61 4.42 14.19
CA ILE A 188 -9.57 3.33 14.35
C ILE A 188 -10.77 3.76 15.21
N GLU A 189 -10.55 4.52 16.28
CA GLU A 189 -11.60 5.00 17.19
C GLU A 189 -12.45 6.11 16.57
N ARG A 190 -11.86 7.03 15.80
CA ARG A 190 -12.54 8.23 15.29
C ARG A 190 -13.23 8.03 13.93
N VAL A 191 -12.74 7.12 13.12
CA VAL A 191 -13.35 6.85 11.80
C VAL A 191 -14.62 6.02 11.97
N PRO A 192 -15.82 6.55 11.64
CA PRO A 192 -17.10 5.91 12.00
C PRO A 192 -17.35 4.53 11.35
N ASN A 193 -16.65 4.23 10.26
CA ASN A 193 -16.77 2.98 9.50
C ASN A 193 -15.45 2.18 9.48
N SER A 194 -14.61 2.38 10.47
CA SER A 194 -13.32 1.68 10.61
C SER A 194 -13.48 0.16 10.69
N ASP A 195 -14.60 -0.31 11.26
CA ASP A 195 -14.98 -1.73 11.35
C ASP A 195 -15.16 -2.44 9.99
N LYS A 196 -15.30 -1.68 8.91
CA LYS A 196 -15.49 -2.19 7.54
C LYS A 196 -14.20 -2.35 6.75
N ALA A 197 -13.06 -2.01 7.32
CA ALA A 197 -11.77 -2.12 6.67
C ALA A 197 -10.70 -2.68 7.62
N ILE A 198 -9.69 -3.29 7.03
CA ILE A 198 -8.48 -3.71 7.74
C ILE A 198 -7.54 -2.50 7.80
N PHE A 199 -7.02 -2.20 9.00
CA PHE A 199 -5.97 -1.20 9.14
C PHE A 199 -4.60 -1.86 9.06
N SER A 200 -3.74 -1.30 8.23
CA SER A 200 -2.38 -1.76 7.93
C SER A 200 -1.37 -0.68 8.28
N ALA A 201 -0.20 -1.07 8.72
CA ALA A 201 0.91 -0.17 9.01
C ALA A 201 2.06 -0.42 8.03
N HIS A 202 2.62 0.65 7.46
CA HIS A 202 3.79 0.60 6.59
C HIS A 202 4.85 1.58 7.10
N CYS A 203 5.83 1.06 7.84
CA CYS A 203 6.92 1.86 8.39
C CYS A 203 8.15 1.74 7.50
N HIS A 204 8.66 2.85 6.96
CA HIS A 204 9.89 2.86 6.14
C HIS A 204 11.16 2.67 6.97
N LEU A 205 11.05 2.56 8.27
CA LEU A 205 12.10 2.16 9.21
C LEU A 205 13.41 2.97 9.13
N SER A 206 13.34 4.23 8.72
CA SER A 206 14.52 5.09 8.66
C SER A 206 15.14 5.36 10.03
N LEU A 207 14.37 5.18 11.10
CA LEU A 207 14.82 5.27 12.50
C LEU A 207 15.13 3.92 13.15
N ILE A 208 15.22 2.85 12.39
CA ILE A 208 15.46 1.49 12.89
C ILE A 208 16.78 1.38 13.68
N HIS A 209 17.80 2.15 13.32
CA HIS A 209 19.07 2.22 14.04
C HIS A 209 18.93 2.74 15.47
N ILE A 210 17.84 3.44 15.78
CA ILE A 210 17.52 3.93 17.13
C ILE A 210 16.75 2.86 17.92
N SER A 211 15.79 2.20 17.27
CA SER A 211 14.92 1.21 17.91
C SER A 211 15.51 -0.22 17.89
N GLU A 212 16.29 -0.56 16.87
CA GLU A 212 16.89 -1.87 16.65
C GLU A 212 18.34 -1.73 16.14
N PRO A 213 19.30 -1.28 16.95
CA PRO A 213 20.65 -0.94 16.49
C PRO A 213 21.46 -2.14 15.97
N THR A 214 21.02 -3.36 16.22
CA THR A 214 21.67 -4.59 15.76
C THR A 214 21.15 -5.11 14.41
N ARG A 215 20.10 -4.51 13.86
CA ARG A 215 19.52 -4.94 12.59
C ARG A 215 20.31 -4.38 11.41
N PRO A 216 20.74 -5.21 10.44
CA PRO A 216 21.39 -4.71 9.24
C PRO A 216 20.49 -3.78 8.42
N LEU A 217 21.05 -2.68 7.89
CA LEU A 217 20.32 -1.63 7.16
C LEU A 217 19.71 -2.07 5.82
N TYR A 218 19.98 -3.29 5.35
CA TYR A 218 19.59 -3.82 4.05
C TYR A 218 18.62 -4.99 4.11
N ILE A 219 17.95 -5.20 5.24
CA ILE A 219 16.87 -6.21 5.32
C ILE A 219 15.57 -5.56 4.89
N SER A 220 14.94 -6.13 3.86
CA SER A 220 13.60 -5.76 3.39
C SER A 220 12.54 -5.98 4.46
N TYR A 221 11.51 -5.17 4.42
CA TYR A 221 10.54 -5.00 5.48
C TYR A 221 9.26 -5.79 5.23
N ALA A 222 8.76 -6.43 6.28
CA ALA A 222 7.40 -6.93 6.31
C ALA A 222 6.47 -5.85 6.88
N VAL A 223 5.35 -5.63 6.23
CA VAL A 223 4.27 -4.76 6.71
C VAL A 223 3.28 -5.64 7.47
N PHE A 224 2.97 -5.27 8.70
CA PHE A 224 2.01 -5.99 9.53
C PHE A 224 0.65 -5.30 9.44
N CYS A 225 -0.37 -6.06 9.06
CA CYS A 225 -1.76 -5.61 9.10
C CYS A 225 -2.40 -6.09 10.41
N LEU A 226 -2.94 -5.17 11.19
CA LEU A 226 -3.75 -5.48 12.36
C LEU A 226 -5.23 -5.33 12.00
N LYS A 227 -6.04 -6.30 12.44
CA LYS A 227 -7.49 -6.29 12.27
C LYS A 227 -8.15 -5.93 13.59
#